data_c18a17015c4b56927c3e76f6c4e7d797
#
_entry.id   c18a17015c4b56927c3e76f6c4e7d797
#
_cell.length_a   1.000
_cell.length_b   1.000
_cell.length_c   1.000
_cell.angle_alpha   90.00
_cell.angle_beta   90.00
_cell.angle_gamma   90.00
#
_symmetry.space_group_name_H-M   'P 1'
#
loop_
_entity.id
_entity.type
_entity.pdbx_description
1 polymer ?
#
loop_
_entity_poly.entity_id
_entity_poly.type
_entity_poly.pdbx_seq_one_letter_code
_entity_poly.pdbx_strand_id
1 'polypeptide(L)'
;MINYSSFDTNKDAVPEQEMANIVQQIHKFEPSLEWTTSNRLIEKKIPTFLEKQCSLSETEYKYYEYLDVALRGGANHVVQLQKNIQVETHVDYHQIYAHVMSQEDFPCGEPIEVEGYYEHPFAIYAIEPGVMARVKPSGFPIIPIGQDYTGMAGANGEWFDVGETVQFLSDVDLNIMINNYEFKDNYIGICATLYYPQYFKGSEWFKPIVDEIYQNRKKYKGKPEERFYKILNEVLPGHFERRSYYGGF
;
A
#
# COMPACT_ATOMS: atom_id res chain seq x y z
N MET A 1 -8.51 19.66 14.20
CA MET A 1 -9.88 19.13 14.00
C MET A 1 -9.73 17.67 13.60
N ILE A 2 -10.22 16.71 14.40
CA ILE A 2 -10.25 15.31 13.99
C ILE A 2 -11.04 15.24 12.70
N ASN A 3 -10.48 14.61 11.67
CA ASN A 3 -11.21 14.51 10.41
C ASN A 3 -12.40 13.55 10.62
N TYR A 4 -13.58 14.10 10.78
CA TYR A 4 -14.82 13.34 10.96
C TYR A 4 -15.12 12.37 9.82
N SER A 5 -14.55 12.56 8.63
CA SER A 5 -14.68 11.60 7.53
C SER A 5 -14.05 10.25 7.82
N SER A 6 -13.10 10.18 8.77
CA SER A 6 -12.52 8.91 9.25
C SER A 6 -13.40 8.20 10.29
N PHE A 7 -14.37 8.90 10.85
CA PHE A 7 -15.35 8.34 11.78
C PHE A 7 -16.67 8.31 11.06
N ASP A 8 -16.97 7.30 10.37
CA ASP A 8 -18.19 6.98 9.63
C ASP A 8 -19.20 8.13 9.52
N THR A 9 -19.33 8.67 8.34
CA THR A 9 -20.09 9.87 8.03
C THR A 9 -21.61 9.64 8.06
N ASN A 10 -22.09 8.56 8.60
CA ASN A 10 -23.50 8.38 8.83
C ASN A 10 -23.98 9.34 9.93
N LYS A 11 -24.10 10.60 9.55
CA LYS A 11 -25.10 11.63 9.90
C LYS A 11 -25.46 11.89 11.37
N ASP A 12 -25.00 11.09 12.31
CA ASP A 12 -25.29 11.28 13.70
C ASP A 12 -24.11 11.97 14.37
N ALA A 13 -24.37 13.11 15.01
CA ALA A 13 -23.35 13.80 15.79
C ALA A 13 -22.73 12.82 16.80
N VAL A 14 -21.40 12.74 16.81
CA VAL A 14 -20.67 11.91 17.79
C VAL A 14 -21.11 12.38 19.18
N PRO A 15 -21.61 11.50 20.04
CA PRO A 15 -22.04 11.90 21.37
C PRO A 15 -20.92 12.60 22.13
N GLU A 16 -21.25 13.64 22.90
CA GLU A 16 -20.28 14.45 23.64
C GLU A 16 -19.34 13.58 24.49
N GLN A 17 -19.86 12.55 25.12
CA GLN A 17 -19.07 11.60 25.90
C GLN A 17 -18.05 10.82 25.05
N GLU A 18 -18.42 10.44 23.84
CA GLU A 18 -17.50 9.75 22.92
C GLU A 18 -16.39 10.68 22.45
N MET A 19 -16.72 11.94 22.19
CA MET A 19 -15.71 12.96 21.87
C MET A 19 -14.74 13.18 23.03
N ALA A 20 -15.23 13.26 24.27
CA ALA A 20 -14.38 13.39 25.45
C ALA A 20 -13.43 12.19 25.59
N ASN A 21 -13.92 10.98 25.32
CA ASN A 21 -13.10 9.76 25.34
C ASN A 21 -12.02 9.78 24.24
N ILE A 22 -12.36 10.24 23.03
CA ILE A 22 -11.40 10.37 21.92
C ILE A 22 -10.30 11.38 22.28
N VAL A 23 -10.66 12.55 22.81
CA VAL A 23 -9.68 13.55 23.28
C VAL A 23 -8.76 12.95 24.34
N GLN A 24 -9.32 12.22 25.29
CA GLN A 24 -8.52 11.54 26.29
C GLN A 24 -7.54 10.50 25.70
N GLN A 25 -7.94 9.78 24.66
CA GLN A 25 -7.04 8.85 23.97
C GLN A 25 -5.97 9.60 23.17
N ILE A 26 -6.28 10.72 22.53
CA ILE A 26 -5.30 11.58 21.87
C ILE A 26 -4.23 12.00 22.87
N HIS A 27 -4.60 12.52 24.05
CA HIS A 27 -3.66 12.90 25.09
C HIS A 27 -2.82 11.74 25.62
N LYS A 28 -3.38 10.55 25.71
CA LYS A 28 -2.62 9.36 26.14
C LYS A 28 -1.64 8.88 25.09
N PHE A 29 -2.02 9.01 23.81
CA PHE A 29 -1.19 8.57 22.69
C PHE A 29 -0.08 9.59 22.37
N GLU A 30 -0.43 10.87 22.38
CA GLU A 30 0.50 11.99 22.16
C GLU A 30 0.14 13.17 23.08
N PRO A 31 0.78 13.26 24.26
CA PRO A 31 0.44 14.28 25.27
C PRO A 31 0.61 15.73 24.82
N SER A 32 1.41 15.99 23.78
CA SER A 32 1.65 17.34 23.26
C SER A 32 0.49 17.89 22.43
N LEU A 33 -0.53 17.07 22.11
CA LEU A 33 -1.64 17.44 21.21
C LEU A 33 -2.98 17.43 21.97
N GLU A 34 -3.67 18.54 21.96
CA GLU A 34 -5.05 18.64 22.50
C GLU A 34 -6.10 18.24 21.46
N TRP A 35 -5.98 18.80 20.25
CA TRP A 35 -6.83 18.51 19.11
C TRP A 35 -6.03 18.34 17.83
N THR A 36 -6.32 17.28 17.05
CA THR A 36 -5.58 17.05 15.82
C THR A 36 -6.29 16.08 14.89
N THR A 37 -5.78 15.93 13.66
CA THR A 37 -6.18 14.88 12.73
C THR A 37 -5.43 13.58 13.06
N SER A 38 -5.99 12.43 12.66
CA SER A 38 -5.33 11.12 12.82
C SER A 38 -3.94 11.08 12.16
N ASN A 39 -3.81 11.73 11.00
CA ASN A 39 -2.51 11.86 10.32
C ASN A 39 -1.48 12.59 11.18
N ARG A 40 -1.85 13.72 11.80
CA ARG A 40 -0.93 14.48 12.63
C ARG A 40 -0.52 13.75 13.91
N LEU A 41 -1.36 12.87 14.44
CA LEU A 41 -0.99 11.95 15.52
C LEU A 41 0.09 10.97 15.08
N ILE A 42 -0.05 10.42 13.88
CA ILE A 42 0.94 9.52 13.29
C ILE A 42 2.23 10.28 12.96
N GLU A 43 2.16 11.46 12.35
CA GLU A 43 3.31 12.33 12.05
C GLU A 43 4.18 12.55 13.29
N LYS A 44 3.57 12.80 14.45
CA LYS A 44 4.29 12.99 15.71
C LYS A 44 5.03 11.73 16.21
N LYS A 45 4.61 10.56 15.79
CA LYS A 45 5.27 9.29 16.13
C LYS A 45 6.35 8.90 15.12
N ILE A 46 6.31 9.46 13.92
CA ILE A 46 7.29 9.18 12.88
C ILE A 46 8.56 9.99 13.16
N PRO A 47 9.74 9.35 13.21
CA PRO A 47 11.01 10.07 13.35
C PRO A 47 11.22 11.05 12.19
N THR A 48 11.75 12.23 12.50
CA THR A 48 12.01 13.33 11.54
C THR A 48 12.87 12.87 10.34
N PHE A 49 13.71 11.87 10.54
CA PHE A 49 14.48 11.26 9.46
C PHE A 49 13.56 10.63 8.39
N LEU A 50 12.55 9.86 8.81
CA LEU A 50 11.60 9.24 7.90
C LEU A 50 10.72 10.26 7.20
N GLU A 51 10.30 11.32 7.89
CA GLU A 51 9.54 12.42 7.26
C GLU A 51 10.30 13.01 6.08
N LYS A 52 11.62 13.21 6.22
CA LYS A 52 12.47 13.71 5.12
C LYS A 52 12.63 12.69 3.99
N GLN A 53 12.71 11.41 4.32
CA GLN A 53 12.84 10.35 3.31
C GLN A 53 11.54 10.08 2.57
N CYS A 54 10.40 10.34 3.20
CA CYS A 54 9.07 10.15 2.62
C CYS A 54 8.54 11.41 1.89
N SER A 55 9.23 12.56 1.98
CA SER A 55 8.88 13.72 1.15
C SER A 55 9.43 13.52 -0.26
N LEU A 56 8.56 13.66 -1.26
CA LEU A 56 8.96 13.60 -2.67
C LEU A 56 10.02 14.67 -2.96
N SER A 57 11.19 14.24 -3.39
CA SER A 57 12.22 15.11 -3.94
C SER A 57 11.89 15.52 -5.39
N GLU A 58 12.55 16.53 -5.94
CA GLU A 58 12.44 16.87 -7.37
C GLU A 58 12.81 15.67 -8.26
N THR A 59 13.71 14.82 -7.80
CA THR A 59 14.14 13.61 -8.49
C THR A 59 13.01 12.58 -8.57
N GLU A 60 12.20 12.46 -7.51
CA GLU A 60 11.06 11.55 -7.50
C GLU A 60 9.96 12.00 -8.46
N TYR A 61 9.80 13.30 -8.73
CA TYR A 61 8.90 13.77 -9.78
C TYR A 61 9.30 13.28 -11.18
N LYS A 62 10.60 13.15 -11.44
CA LYS A 62 11.10 12.59 -12.71
C LYS A 62 10.65 11.13 -12.89
N TYR A 63 10.57 10.38 -11.79
CA TYR A 63 10.20 8.96 -11.79
C TYR A 63 8.76 8.70 -11.35
N TYR A 64 7.95 9.74 -11.32
CA TYR A 64 6.57 9.64 -10.86
C TYR A 64 5.77 8.57 -11.59
N GLU A 65 5.94 8.42 -12.89
CA GLU A 65 5.25 7.42 -13.69
C GLU A 65 5.58 5.99 -13.25
N TYR A 66 6.84 5.71 -12.93
CA TYR A 66 7.26 4.43 -12.39
C TYR A 66 6.56 4.13 -11.06
N LEU A 67 6.57 5.11 -10.17
CA LEU A 67 6.03 4.94 -8.81
C LEU A 67 4.50 4.85 -8.83
N ASP A 68 3.85 5.68 -9.65
CA ASP A 68 2.39 5.73 -9.72
C ASP A 68 1.79 4.45 -10.28
N VAL A 69 2.35 3.96 -11.38
CA VAL A 69 1.83 2.77 -12.06
C VAL A 69 2.23 1.49 -11.32
N ALA A 70 3.39 1.47 -10.62
CA ALA A 70 3.78 0.32 -9.79
C ALA A 70 2.94 0.20 -8.51
N LEU A 71 2.38 1.31 -8.00
CA LEU A 71 1.49 1.30 -6.84
C LEU A 71 0.10 0.83 -7.23
N ARG A 72 -0.22 -0.41 -6.91
CA ARG A 72 -1.51 -1.02 -7.23
C ARG A 72 -2.31 -1.30 -5.97
N GLY A 73 -3.62 -1.10 -6.08
CA GLY A 73 -4.57 -1.53 -5.05
C GLY A 73 -4.67 -3.06 -4.96
N GLY A 74 -5.37 -3.55 -3.94
CA GLY A 74 -5.61 -4.97 -3.76
C GLY A 74 -6.35 -5.59 -4.96
N ALA A 75 -5.86 -6.74 -5.42
CA ALA A 75 -6.50 -7.47 -6.51
C ALA A 75 -7.84 -8.07 -6.05
N ASN A 76 -8.91 -7.74 -6.77
CA ASN A 76 -10.22 -8.35 -6.59
C ASN A 76 -10.52 -9.29 -7.74
N HIS A 77 -10.68 -10.57 -7.45
CA HIS A 77 -10.99 -11.57 -8.47
C HIS A 77 -12.07 -12.54 -8.00
N VAL A 78 -13.01 -12.83 -8.89
CA VAL A 78 -14.05 -13.83 -8.67
C VAL A 78 -13.71 -15.06 -9.50
N VAL A 79 -13.30 -16.14 -8.83
CA VAL A 79 -12.93 -17.40 -9.49
C VAL A 79 -14.14 -18.09 -10.14
N GLN A 80 -15.32 -17.93 -9.54
CA GLN A 80 -16.53 -18.56 -10.03
C GLN A 80 -17.76 -17.69 -9.74
N LEU A 81 -18.48 -17.31 -10.80
CA LEU A 81 -19.78 -16.65 -10.70
C LEU A 81 -20.88 -17.70 -10.61
N GLN A 82 -21.43 -17.90 -9.43
CA GLN A 82 -22.64 -18.72 -9.24
C GLN A 82 -23.71 -17.90 -8.51
N LYS A 83 -24.97 -18.05 -8.94
CA LYS A 83 -26.09 -17.51 -8.18
C LYS A 83 -26.28 -18.35 -6.91
N ASN A 84 -26.44 -17.68 -5.77
CA ASN A 84 -26.72 -18.31 -4.47
C ASN A 84 -25.56 -19.15 -3.89
N ILE A 85 -24.31 -18.68 -3.98
CA ILE A 85 -23.21 -19.27 -3.22
C ILE A 85 -23.40 -18.93 -1.75
N GLN A 86 -23.46 -19.94 -0.91
CA GLN A 86 -23.33 -19.76 0.52
C GLN A 86 -21.84 -19.68 0.84
N VAL A 87 -21.39 -18.54 1.38
CA VAL A 87 -20.01 -18.38 1.83
C VAL A 87 -19.85 -19.13 3.14
N GLU A 88 -19.11 -20.22 3.13
CA GLU A 88 -18.85 -21.04 4.32
C GLU A 88 -17.70 -20.49 5.17
N THR A 89 -16.73 -19.83 4.55
CA THR A 89 -15.55 -19.33 5.23
C THR A 89 -15.15 -17.96 4.68
N HIS A 90 -14.97 -17.00 5.59
CA HIS A 90 -14.33 -15.72 5.30
C HIS A 90 -12.98 -15.68 6.02
N VAL A 91 -11.89 -15.51 5.26
CA VAL A 91 -10.54 -15.41 5.81
C VAL A 91 -10.03 -13.99 5.54
N ASP A 92 -9.58 -13.33 6.59
CA ASP A 92 -8.99 -11.99 6.52
C ASP A 92 -7.70 -11.94 7.35
N TYR A 93 -6.71 -11.23 6.85
CA TYR A 93 -5.47 -10.98 7.58
C TYR A 93 -5.65 -9.80 8.52
N HIS A 94 -5.45 -10.04 9.80
CA HIS A 94 -5.57 -9.00 10.80
C HIS A 94 -4.44 -7.97 10.70
N GLN A 95 -4.78 -6.72 10.32
CA GLN A 95 -3.82 -5.60 10.25
C GLN A 95 -2.62 -5.85 9.31
N ILE A 96 -2.87 -6.42 8.14
CA ILE A 96 -1.81 -6.84 7.21
C ILE A 96 -0.82 -5.71 6.88
N TYR A 97 -1.28 -4.49 6.60
CA TYR A 97 -0.40 -3.36 6.27
C TYR A 97 0.54 -3.00 7.42
N ALA A 98 0.03 -2.87 8.64
CA ALA A 98 0.84 -2.58 9.81
C ALA A 98 1.81 -3.72 10.12
N HIS A 99 1.38 -4.97 9.91
CA HIS A 99 2.26 -6.13 10.05
C HIS A 99 3.42 -6.07 9.06
N VAL A 100 3.15 -5.89 7.78
CA VAL A 100 4.17 -5.74 6.73
C VAL A 100 5.10 -4.58 7.06
N MET A 101 4.57 -3.40 7.38
CA MET A 101 5.39 -2.24 7.76
C MET A 101 6.32 -2.53 8.93
N SER A 102 5.93 -3.37 9.87
CA SER A 102 6.74 -3.71 11.05
C SER A 102 7.77 -4.82 10.82
N GLN A 103 7.75 -5.50 9.69
CA GLN A 103 8.62 -6.65 9.42
C GLN A 103 9.55 -6.42 8.23
N GLU A 104 9.05 -5.78 7.17
CA GLU A 104 9.77 -5.65 5.91
C GLU A 104 10.75 -4.47 5.91
N ASP A 105 11.71 -4.52 5.00
CA ASP A 105 12.61 -3.42 4.70
C ASP A 105 11.97 -2.50 3.65
N PHE A 106 12.27 -1.21 3.71
CA PHE A 106 11.69 -0.19 2.85
C PHE A 106 12.76 0.61 2.12
N PRO A 107 12.59 0.86 0.82
CA PRO A 107 13.49 1.69 0.05
C PRO A 107 13.50 3.13 0.57
N CYS A 108 14.65 3.78 0.44
CA CYS A 108 14.79 5.20 0.77
C CYS A 108 15.93 5.85 -0.03
N GLY A 109 16.01 7.17 0.02
CA GLY A 109 17.04 7.95 -0.69
C GLY A 109 16.70 8.12 -2.16
N GLU A 110 17.70 8.51 -2.94
CA GLU A 110 17.56 8.77 -4.36
C GLU A 110 17.60 7.47 -5.17
N PRO A 111 16.63 7.24 -6.06
CA PRO A 111 16.64 6.10 -6.96
C PRO A 111 17.66 6.27 -8.08
N ILE A 112 18.10 5.15 -8.64
CA ILE A 112 19.00 5.07 -9.79
C ILE A 112 18.28 4.36 -10.93
N GLU A 113 18.28 4.95 -12.11
CA GLU A 113 17.78 4.35 -13.35
C GLU A 113 18.91 3.77 -14.16
N VAL A 114 18.76 2.54 -14.63
CA VAL A 114 19.67 1.85 -15.52
C VAL A 114 18.91 1.25 -16.70
N GLU A 115 19.57 1.16 -17.85
CA GLU A 115 19.01 0.51 -19.04
C GLU A 115 18.96 -1.01 -18.86
N GLY A 116 17.84 -1.62 -19.26
CA GLY A 116 17.62 -3.06 -19.20
C GLY A 116 17.34 -3.59 -17.79
N TYR A 117 17.53 -4.89 -17.66
CA TYR A 117 17.27 -5.61 -16.41
C TYR A 117 18.45 -5.50 -15.43
N TYR A 118 18.15 -5.04 -14.22
CA TYR A 118 19.08 -5.05 -13.09
C TYR A 118 18.37 -5.62 -11.86
N GLU A 119 18.78 -6.79 -11.40
CA GLU A 119 18.17 -7.45 -10.24
C GLU A 119 18.46 -6.69 -8.94
N HIS A 120 17.40 -6.23 -8.28
CA HIS A 120 17.49 -5.53 -7.01
C HIS A 120 16.17 -5.66 -6.23
N PRO A 121 16.18 -5.90 -4.90
CA PRO A 121 14.95 -6.12 -4.10
C PRO A 121 14.02 -4.90 -4.04
N PHE A 122 14.53 -3.71 -4.34
CA PHE A 122 13.74 -2.47 -4.39
C PHE A 122 13.77 -1.90 -5.80
N ALA A 123 13.54 -2.75 -6.79
CA ALA A 123 13.48 -2.36 -8.19
C ALA A 123 12.05 -2.21 -8.70
N ILE A 124 11.90 -1.34 -9.68
CA ILE A 124 10.72 -1.20 -10.53
C ILE A 124 11.20 -1.33 -11.97
N TYR A 125 10.63 -2.28 -12.68
CA TYR A 125 11.00 -2.63 -14.04
C TYR A 125 10.03 -2.01 -15.04
N ALA A 126 10.55 -1.28 -16.00
CA ALA A 126 9.78 -0.83 -17.16
C ALA A 126 9.72 -1.95 -18.20
N ILE A 127 8.51 -2.28 -18.62
CA ILE A 127 8.25 -3.33 -19.63
C ILE A 127 7.95 -2.65 -20.96
N GLU A 128 8.62 -3.05 -22.01
CA GLU A 128 8.38 -2.52 -23.35
C GLU A 128 7.04 -3.01 -23.93
N PRO A 129 6.35 -2.20 -24.76
CA PRO A 129 5.17 -2.64 -25.50
C PRO A 129 5.45 -3.82 -26.41
N GLY A 130 4.47 -4.69 -26.61
CA GLY A 130 4.59 -5.89 -27.45
C GLY A 130 5.05 -7.14 -26.69
N VAL A 131 5.33 -7.04 -25.39
CA VAL A 131 5.64 -8.20 -24.55
C VAL A 131 4.34 -8.94 -24.22
N MET A 132 4.15 -10.09 -24.86
CA MET A 132 2.94 -10.87 -24.70
C MET A 132 3.06 -11.89 -23.57
N ALA A 133 2.07 -11.94 -22.69
CA ALA A 133 1.94 -12.94 -21.64
C ALA A 133 0.53 -13.54 -21.57
N ARG A 134 0.40 -14.69 -20.94
CA ARG A 134 -0.89 -15.29 -20.57
C ARG A 134 -0.75 -16.03 -19.24
N VAL A 135 -1.85 -16.23 -18.55
CA VAL A 135 -1.89 -17.00 -17.30
C VAL A 135 -1.54 -18.47 -17.60
N LYS A 136 -0.61 -19.06 -16.86
CA LYS A 136 -0.32 -20.49 -16.92
C LYS A 136 -1.53 -21.34 -16.54
N PRO A 137 -1.68 -22.58 -17.02
CA PRO A 137 -2.80 -23.45 -16.63
C PRO A 137 -2.93 -23.66 -15.11
N SER A 138 -1.81 -23.63 -14.38
CA SER A 138 -1.77 -23.71 -12.91
C SER A 138 -1.59 -22.37 -12.22
N GLY A 139 -1.54 -21.28 -12.97
CA GLY A 139 -1.32 -19.92 -12.46
C GLY A 139 -2.61 -19.22 -12.08
N PHE A 140 -2.45 -18.09 -11.41
CA PHE A 140 -3.55 -17.20 -11.07
C PHE A 140 -3.37 -15.86 -11.78
N PRO A 141 -4.46 -15.25 -12.30
CA PRO A 141 -4.41 -13.88 -12.78
C PRO A 141 -4.20 -12.94 -11.58
N ILE A 142 -3.10 -12.19 -11.60
CA ILE A 142 -2.70 -11.34 -10.48
C ILE A 142 -2.61 -9.86 -10.86
N ILE A 143 -2.66 -9.56 -12.16
CA ILE A 143 -2.51 -8.20 -12.66
C ILE A 143 -3.89 -7.60 -12.86
N PRO A 144 -4.28 -6.59 -12.08
CA PRO A 144 -5.52 -5.87 -12.30
C PRO A 144 -5.46 -5.05 -13.59
N ILE A 145 -6.59 -4.98 -14.29
CA ILE A 145 -6.75 -4.22 -15.53
C ILE A 145 -7.66 -3.03 -15.27
N GLY A 146 -7.28 -1.90 -15.87
CA GLY A 146 -8.07 -0.68 -15.84
C GLY A 146 -8.03 0.06 -14.51
N GLN A 147 -8.60 1.27 -14.52
CA GLN A 147 -8.58 2.16 -13.35
C GLN A 147 -9.40 1.63 -12.17
N ASP A 148 -10.43 0.84 -12.45
CA ASP A 148 -11.36 0.33 -11.41
C ASP A 148 -10.94 -1.04 -10.86
N TYR A 149 -9.85 -1.61 -11.34
CA TYR A 149 -9.37 -2.95 -10.94
C TYR A 149 -10.46 -4.04 -11.02
N THR A 150 -11.40 -3.88 -11.96
CA THR A 150 -12.58 -4.75 -12.10
C THR A 150 -12.32 -6.02 -12.88
N GLY A 151 -11.18 -6.10 -13.55
CA GLY A 151 -10.74 -7.24 -14.34
C GLY A 151 -9.32 -7.66 -14.02
N MET A 152 -8.94 -8.82 -14.53
CA MET A 152 -7.60 -9.37 -14.36
C MET A 152 -7.03 -9.75 -15.73
N ALA A 153 -5.82 -9.29 -16.03
CA ALA A 153 -5.16 -9.55 -17.32
C ALA A 153 -4.95 -11.04 -17.54
N GLY A 154 -5.38 -11.53 -18.70
CA GLY A 154 -5.22 -12.92 -19.08
C GLY A 154 -6.06 -13.92 -18.27
N ALA A 155 -7.10 -13.47 -17.53
CA ALA A 155 -7.95 -14.33 -16.70
C ALA A 155 -8.58 -15.51 -17.49
N ASN A 156 -8.81 -15.33 -18.80
CA ASN A 156 -9.36 -16.37 -19.70
C ASN A 156 -8.26 -17.21 -20.37
N GLY A 157 -6.99 -17.07 -19.98
CA GLY A 157 -5.86 -17.71 -20.63
C GLY A 157 -5.48 -17.12 -22.00
N GLU A 158 -6.03 -15.95 -22.32
CA GLU A 158 -5.72 -15.20 -23.52
C GLU A 158 -4.39 -14.46 -23.41
N TRP A 159 -3.71 -14.28 -24.53
CA TRP A 159 -2.51 -13.45 -24.61
C TRP A 159 -2.88 -11.98 -24.49
N PHE A 160 -2.16 -11.25 -23.68
CA PHE A 160 -2.28 -9.80 -23.53
C PHE A 160 -0.90 -9.14 -23.60
N ASP A 161 -0.86 -7.88 -24.01
CA ASP A 161 0.36 -7.07 -24.00
C ASP A 161 0.62 -6.55 -22.59
N VAL A 162 1.74 -7.00 -22.01
CA VAL A 162 2.13 -6.60 -20.66
C VAL A 162 2.51 -5.13 -20.62
N GLY A 163 3.33 -4.66 -21.57
CA GLY A 163 3.80 -3.29 -21.61
C GLY A 163 2.68 -2.27 -21.80
N GLU A 164 1.64 -2.60 -22.59
CA GLU A 164 0.46 -1.75 -22.70
C GLU A 164 -0.45 -1.79 -21.46
N THR A 165 -0.51 -2.95 -20.79
CA THR A 165 -1.44 -3.16 -19.68
C THR A 165 -0.87 -2.65 -18.34
N VAL A 166 0.41 -2.85 -18.11
CA VAL A 166 1.04 -2.68 -16.81
C VAL A 166 2.15 -1.63 -16.82
N GLN A 167 2.89 -1.52 -17.90
CA GLN A 167 4.05 -0.64 -18.11
C GLN A 167 5.18 -0.84 -17.09
N PHE A 168 4.87 -0.86 -15.78
CA PHE A 168 5.84 -0.99 -14.70
C PHE A 168 5.47 -2.10 -13.73
N LEU A 169 6.47 -2.87 -13.28
CA LEU A 169 6.34 -3.93 -12.29
C LEU A 169 7.35 -3.71 -11.16
N SER A 170 6.90 -3.78 -9.91
CA SER A 170 7.83 -3.90 -8.80
C SER A 170 8.56 -5.25 -8.84
N ASP A 171 9.67 -5.39 -8.12
CA ASP A 171 10.37 -6.67 -8.00
C ASP A 171 9.45 -7.80 -7.51
N VAL A 172 8.61 -7.49 -6.53
CA VAL A 172 7.61 -8.45 -6.00
C VAL A 172 6.61 -8.86 -7.08
N ASP A 173 6.05 -7.88 -7.82
CA ASP A 173 5.08 -8.15 -8.88
C ASP A 173 5.70 -8.96 -10.02
N LEU A 174 6.93 -8.63 -10.42
CA LEU A 174 7.64 -9.37 -11.46
C LEU A 174 7.84 -10.83 -11.05
N ASN A 175 8.29 -11.08 -9.82
CA ASN A 175 8.47 -12.42 -9.30
C ASN A 175 7.17 -13.23 -9.24
N ILE A 176 6.08 -12.61 -8.77
CA ILE A 176 4.76 -13.23 -8.77
C ILE A 176 4.29 -13.48 -10.21
N MET A 177 4.53 -12.54 -11.13
CA MET A 177 4.16 -12.68 -12.53
C MET A 177 4.91 -13.83 -13.21
N ILE A 178 6.22 -13.93 -13.03
CA ILE A 178 7.02 -15.02 -13.58
C ILE A 178 6.50 -16.41 -13.11
N ASN A 179 6.01 -16.51 -11.89
CA ASN A 179 5.47 -17.75 -11.36
C ASN A 179 4.08 -18.11 -11.94
N ASN A 180 3.26 -17.13 -12.27
CA ASN A 180 1.86 -17.34 -12.66
C ASN A 180 1.61 -17.22 -14.17
N TYR A 181 2.49 -16.55 -14.91
CA TYR A 181 2.32 -16.29 -16.35
C TYR A 181 3.40 -16.97 -17.16
N GLU A 182 3.08 -17.31 -18.38
CA GLU A 182 4.05 -17.64 -19.42
C GLU A 182 4.19 -16.45 -20.37
N PHE A 183 5.41 -16.15 -20.74
CA PHE A 183 5.76 -15.12 -21.70
C PHE A 183 5.99 -15.73 -23.06
N LYS A 184 5.47 -15.08 -24.11
CA LYS A 184 5.71 -15.53 -25.47
C LYS A 184 7.20 -15.47 -25.78
N ASP A 185 7.70 -16.52 -26.41
CA ASP A 185 9.12 -16.67 -26.74
C ASP A 185 10.08 -16.60 -25.52
N ASN A 186 9.55 -16.78 -24.31
CA ASN A 186 10.27 -16.60 -23.03
C ASN A 186 10.91 -15.22 -22.87
N TYR A 187 10.30 -14.21 -23.46
CA TYR A 187 10.81 -12.86 -23.49
C TYR A 187 9.99 -11.94 -22.57
N ILE A 188 10.64 -11.33 -21.57
CA ILE A 188 10.01 -10.46 -20.58
C ILE A 188 10.08 -8.99 -20.98
N GLY A 189 11.05 -8.58 -21.82
CA GLY A 189 11.14 -7.25 -22.41
C GLY A 189 11.32 -6.12 -21.41
N ILE A 190 12.23 -6.28 -20.44
CA ILE A 190 12.56 -5.21 -19.50
C ILE A 190 13.52 -4.23 -20.20
N CYS A 191 13.05 -3.01 -20.44
CA CYS A 191 13.82 -1.96 -21.10
C CYS A 191 14.58 -1.04 -20.14
N ALA A 192 14.09 -0.86 -18.92
CA ALA A 192 14.77 -0.07 -17.91
C ALA A 192 14.45 -0.58 -16.50
N THR A 193 15.35 -0.31 -15.57
CA THR A 193 15.19 -0.62 -14.15
C THR A 193 15.44 0.64 -13.33
N LEU A 194 14.46 1.02 -12.51
CA LEU A 194 14.62 2.02 -11.46
C LEU A 194 14.80 1.28 -10.14
N TYR A 195 15.86 1.52 -9.38
CA TYR A 195 16.07 0.87 -8.10
C TYR A 195 16.56 1.83 -7.02
N TYR A 196 16.27 1.48 -5.76
CA TYR A 196 16.71 2.22 -4.58
C TYR A 196 17.90 1.50 -3.93
N PRO A 197 19.12 2.08 -3.97
CA PRO A 197 20.30 1.43 -3.40
C PRO A 197 20.33 1.45 -1.86
N GLN A 198 19.48 2.27 -1.23
CA GLN A 198 19.38 2.41 0.21
C GLN A 198 18.04 1.91 0.71
N TYR A 199 18.03 1.41 1.93
CA TYR A 199 16.82 0.94 2.60
C TYR A 199 16.91 1.15 4.12
N PHE A 200 15.77 1.12 4.79
CA PHE A 200 15.66 1.10 6.23
C PHE A 200 14.78 -0.06 6.69
N LYS A 201 14.98 -0.51 7.91
CA LYS A 201 14.22 -1.63 8.46
C LYS A 201 12.93 -1.18 9.11
N GLY A 202 11.80 -1.70 8.64
CA GLY A 202 10.49 -1.45 9.26
C GLY A 202 10.44 -1.92 10.72
N SER A 203 11.19 -2.98 11.06
CA SER A 203 11.31 -3.47 12.43
C SER A 203 11.95 -2.47 13.39
N GLU A 204 12.79 -1.57 12.91
CA GLU A 204 13.43 -0.54 13.73
C GLU A 204 12.57 0.74 13.81
N TRP A 205 11.89 1.10 12.73
CA TRP A 205 11.21 2.39 12.59
C TRP A 205 9.70 2.33 12.80
N PHE A 206 9.02 1.37 12.19
CA PHE A 206 7.56 1.27 12.27
C PHE A 206 7.07 0.38 13.39
N LYS A 207 7.81 -0.68 13.70
CA LYS A 207 7.40 -1.64 14.73
C LYS A 207 7.05 -1.01 16.07
N PRO A 208 7.82 -0.05 16.63
CA PRO A 208 7.45 0.58 17.89
C PRO A 208 6.08 1.27 17.86
N ILE A 209 5.75 1.93 16.74
CA ILE A 209 4.47 2.62 16.54
C ILE A 209 3.35 1.60 16.40
N VAL A 210 3.56 0.58 15.56
CA VAL A 210 2.60 -0.50 15.32
C VAL A 210 2.29 -1.25 16.61
N ASP A 211 3.31 -1.60 17.38
CA ASP A 211 3.16 -2.30 18.66
C ASP A 211 2.37 -1.44 19.67
N GLU A 212 2.66 -0.13 19.77
CA GLU A 212 1.93 0.78 20.65
C GLU A 212 0.44 0.85 20.27
N ILE A 213 0.12 1.02 18.98
CA ILE A 213 -1.25 1.04 18.48
C ILE A 213 -1.95 -0.29 18.77
N TYR A 214 -1.29 -1.41 18.50
CA TYR A 214 -1.85 -2.75 18.70
C TYR A 214 -2.13 -3.05 20.18
N GLN A 215 -1.22 -2.75 21.08
CA GLN A 215 -1.40 -2.97 22.52
C GLN A 215 -2.55 -2.13 23.08
N ASN A 216 -2.66 -0.87 22.65
CA ASN A 216 -3.76 -0.02 23.06
C ASN A 216 -5.10 -0.53 22.48
N ARG A 217 -5.14 -0.94 21.20
CA ARG A 217 -6.34 -1.54 20.61
C ARG A 217 -6.78 -2.79 21.36
N LYS A 218 -5.85 -3.68 21.73
CA LYS A 218 -6.13 -4.87 22.52
C LYS A 218 -6.69 -4.53 23.91
N LYS A 219 -6.13 -3.53 24.56
CA LYS A 219 -6.57 -3.05 25.89
C LYS A 219 -8.00 -2.52 25.87
N TYR A 220 -8.41 -1.90 24.78
CA TYR A 220 -9.75 -1.31 24.64
C TYR A 220 -10.71 -2.15 23.81
N LYS A 221 -10.40 -3.43 23.57
CA LYS A 221 -11.25 -4.32 22.77
C LYS A 221 -12.70 -4.32 23.27
N GLY A 222 -13.65 -4.10 22.35
CA GLY A 222 -15.08 -4.01 22.64
C GLY A 222 -15.54 -2.71 23.31
N LYS A 223 -14.66 -1.71 23.43
CA LYS A 223 -14.97 -0.36 23.93
C LYS A 223 -14.89 0.67 22.79
N PRO A 224 -15.56 1.85 22.92
CA PRO A 224 -15.51 2.89 21.90
C PRO A 224 -14.08 3.32 21.49
N GLU A 225 -13.15 3.32 22.44
CA GLU A 225 -11.75 3.68 22.23
C GLU A 225 -11.02 2.72 21.27
N GLU A 226 -11.47 1.49 21.11
CA GLU A 226 -10.89 0.54 20.15
C GLU A 226 -10.94 1.11 18.73
N ARG A 227 -12.03 1.81 18.37
CA ARG A 227 -12.22 2.43 17.07
C ARG A 227 -11.13 3.48 16.77
N PHE A 228 -10.75 4.27 17.77
CA PHE A 228 -9.67 5.24 17.63
C PHE A 228 -8.36 4.59 17.20
N TYR A 229 -7.95 3.53 17.88
CA TYR A 229 -6.70 2.81 17.54
C TYR A 229 -6.81 2.02 16.23
N LYS A 230 -8.01 1.56 15.86
CA LYS A 230 -8.24 0.97 14.55
C LYS A 230 -7.97 2.00 13.44
N ILE A 231 -8.49 3.21 13.56
CA ILE A 231 -8.28 4.30 12.60
C ILE A 231 -6.79 4.67 12.51
N LEU A 232 -6.08 4.79 13.63
CA LEU A 232 -4.64 5.08 13.61
C LEU A 232 -3.86 4.01 12.85
N ASN A 233 -4.24 2.76 12.99
CA ASN A 233 -3.61 1.67 12.26
C ASN A 233 -3.87 1.71 10.75
N GLU A 234 -5.05 2.17 10.33
CA GLU A 234 -5.42 2.34 8.92
C GLU A 234 -4.76 3.59 8.30
N VAL A 235 -4.55 4.62 9.11
CA VAL A 235 -3.93 5.89 8.68
C VAL A 235 -2.41 5.76 8.54
N LEU A 236 -1.77 4.88 9.30
CA LEU A 236 -0.31 4.74 9.29
C LEU A 236 0.25 4.43 7.87
N PRO A 237 -0.20 3.40 7.14
CA PRO A 237 0.24 3.19 5.77
C PRO A 237 -0.19 4.32 4.84
N GLY A 238 -1.44 4.80 4.94
CA GLY A 238 -1.95 5.89 4.12
C GLY A 238 -1.22 7.22 4.31
N HIS A 239 -0.51 7.41 5.42
CA HIS A 239 0.34 8.58 5.61
C HIS A 239 1.51 8.60 4.60
N PHE A 240 2.12 7.45 4.32
CA PHE A 240 3.23 7.31 3.37
C PHE A 240 2.76 7.26 1.91
N GLU A 241 1.53 6.85 1.66
CA GLU A 241 0.91 6.93 0.34
C GLU A 241 0.48 8.36 -0.03
N ARG A 242 0.49 9.28 0.93
CA ARG A 242 0.15 10.68 0.68
C ARG A 242 1.18 11.30 -0.25
N ARG A 243 0.86 11.25 -1.50
CA ARG A 243 1.47 12.11 -2.50
C ARG A 243 1.12 13.54 -2.12
N SER A 244 2.12 14.40 -2.05
CA SER A 244 1.88 15.83 -1.92
C SER A 244 1.30 16.37 -3.23
N TYR A 245 0.08 15.95 -3.59
CA TYR A 245 -0.69 16.53 -4.68
C TYR A 245 -0.96 18.03 -4.49
N TYR A 246 -0.60 18.56 -3.35
CA TYR A 246 -0.76 19.96 -2.95
C TYR A 246 0.57 20.68 -2.78
N GLY A 247 1.58 20.30 -3.55
CA GLY A 247 2.65 21.22 -3.90
C GLY A 247 2.01 22.37 -4.65
N GLY A 248 1.84 23.51 -3.96
CA GLY A 248 0.99 24.60 -4.33
C GLY A 248 1.02 24.99 -5.80
N PHE A 249 -0.16 25.26 -6.32
CA PHE A 249 -0.39 26.25 -7.35
C PHE A 249 -0.57 27.60 -6.67
#